data_f524ddabf0083362cb36dcf0a1250e3b
#
_entry.id   f524ddabf0083362cb36dcf0a1250e3b
#
_cell.length_a   1.000
_cell.length_b   1.000
_cell.length_c   1.000
_cell.angle_alpha   90.00
_cell.angle_beta   90.00
_cell.angle_gamma   90.00
#
_symmetry.space_group_name_H-M   'P 1'
#
loop_
_entity.id
_entity.type
_entity.pdbx_description
1 polymer ?
#
loop_
_entity_poly.entity_id
_entity_poly.type
_entity_poly.pdbx_seq_one_letter_code
_entity_poly.pdbx_strand_id
1 'polypeptide(L)'
;SEDDTAMQTNSVAHGFTFGHDLIITEIISSNFSLGYSDTDARVDAGNDYETYDVGFGINFAFPWAYIAVSNSYGFNDYKKEDSSVDSTKLRSDYTNTFDIMLTKAIGDIFPAIDPNRSLFINMSYEKLMSEGNILNYDYITDSFSLSFSKSTRLN
;
A
#
# COMPACT_ATOMS: atom_id res chain seq x y z
N SER A 1 12.72 -36.83 17.05
CA SER A 1 12.38 -36.40 15.69
C SER A 1 11.10 -35.61 15.78
N GLU A 2 11.25 -34.33 15.98
CA GLU A 2 10.15 -33.36 15.96
C GLU A 2 9.84 -33.05 14.50
N ASP A 3 8.66 -33.47 14.07
CA ASP A 3 8.08 -33.03 12.81
C ASP A 3 7.68 -31.57 12.98
N ASP A 4 8.53 -30.69 12.51
CA ASP A 4 8.26 -29.27 12.33
C ASP A 4 7.41 -29.13 11.06
N THR A 5 6.15 -29.55 11.15
CA THR A 5 5.15 -29.23 10.13
C THR A 5 4.86 -27.74 10.23
N ALA A 6 5.63 -26.95 9.47
CA ALA A 6 5.26 -25.59 9.16
C ALA A 6 3.78 -25.60 8.74
N MET A 7 2.92 -25.00 9.56
CA MET A 7 1.51 -24.81 9.21
C MET A 7 1.47 -23.97 7.94
N GLN A 8 1.29 -24.64 6.81
CA GLN A 8 0.97 -23.95 5.58
C GLN A 8 -0.45 -23.39 5.73
N THR A 9 -0.53 -22.09 5.94
CA THR A 9 -1.79 -21.35 5.89
C THR A 9 -2.29 -21.36 4.45
N ASN A 10 -3.02 -22.38 4.07
CA ASN A 10 -3.70 -22.43 2.78
C ASN A 10 -4.93 -21.53 2.86
N SER A 11 -4.82 -20.31 2.34
CA SER A 11 -5.96 -19.42 2.14
C SER A 11 -6.29 -19.27 0.67
N VAL A 12 -7.55 -19.04 0.36
CA VAL A 12 -8.02 -18.67 -0.98
C VAL A 12 -8.70 -17.31 -0.84
N ALA A 13 -8.26 -16.34 -1.64
CA ALA A 13 -8.87 -15.03 -1.70
C ALA A 13 -9.56 -14.83 -3.06
N HIS A 14 -10.76 -14.28 -3.02
CA HIS A 14 -11.53 -13.85 -4.18
C HIS A 14 -11.87 -12.38 -4.02
N GLY A 15 -11.70 -11.59 -5.07
CA GLY A 15 -12.01 -10.18 -4.97
C GLY A 15 -12.03 -9.49 -6.32
N PHE A 16 -12.39 -8.22 -6.28
CA PHE A 16 -12.30 -7.34 -7.44
C PHE A 16 -11.81 -5.96 -6.99
N THR A 17 -11.16 -5.26 -7.90
CA THR A 17 -10.76 -3.87 -7.71
C THR A 17 -11.26 -3.06 -8.90
N PHE A 18 -11.91 -1.96 -8.63
CA PHE A 18 -12.26 -0.93 -9.61
C PHE A 18 -11.31 0.24 -9.41
N GLY A 19 -10.71 0.71 -10.52
CA GLY A 19 -9.86 1.90 -10.51
C GLY A 19 -10.26 2.87 -11.61
N HIS A 20 -10.09 4.16 -11.34
CA HIS A 20 -10.33 5.22 -12.31
C HIS A 20 -9.23 6.28 -12.22
N ASP A 21 -8.63 6.61 -13.38
CA ASP A 21 -7.65 7.67 -13.52
C ASP A 21 -8.27 8.84 -14.26
N LEU A 22 -8.07 10.04 -13.73
CA LEU A 22 -8.56 11.29 -14.32
C LEU A 22 -7.39 12.23 -14.58
N ILE A 23 -7.20 12.63 -15.83
CA ILE A 23 -6.28 13.71 -16.21
C ILE A 23 -7.02 15.03 -16.07
N ILE A 24 -6.61 15.84 -15.10
CA ILE A 24 -7.23 17.14 -14.81
C ILE A 24 -6.59 18.23 -15.68
N THR A 25 -5.25 18.20 -15.78
CA THR A 25 -4.46 19.08 -16.65
C THR A 25 -3.25 18.30 -17.18
N GLU A 26 -2.41 18.92 -18.02
CA GLU A 26 -1.16 18.31 -18.49
C GLU A 26 -0.18 17.92 -17.36
N ILE A 27 -0.31 18.58 -16.21
CA ILE A 27 0.59 18.39 -15.06
C ILE A 27 -0.11 17.77 -13.84
N ILE A 28 -1.44 17.66 -13.83
CA ILE A 28 -2.21 17.16 -12.69
C ILE A 28 -3.07 15.99 -13.13
N SER A 29 -2.92 14.87 -12.46
CA SER A 29 -3.82 13.73 -12.56
C SER A 29 -4.26 13.26 -11.19
N SER A 30 -5.39 12.61 -11.11
CA SER A 30 -5.88 11.94 -9.91
C SER A 30 -6.23 10.49 -10.21
N ASN A 31 -6.18 9.65 -9.20
CA ASN A 31 -6.65 8.29 -9.26
C ASN A 31 -7.60 8.02 -8.09
N PHE A 32 -8.51 7.11 -8.32
CA PHE A 32 -9.46 6.61 -7.34
C PHE A 32 -9.55 5.10 -7.48
N SER A 33 -9.64 4.38 -6.36
CA SER A 33 -9.81 2.94 -6.35
C SER A 33 -10.81 2.50 -5.31
N LEU A 34 -11.53 1.42 -5.63
CA LEU A 34 -12.41 0.68 -4.73
C LEU A 34 -12.05 -0.79 -4.85
N GLY A 35 -11.85 -1.46 -3.72
CA GLY A 35 -11.55 -2.87 -3.65
C GLY A 35 -12.51 -3.61 -2.72
N TYR A 36 -12.75 -4.86 -3.05
CA TYR A 36 -13.37 -5.85 -2.19
C TYR A 36 -12.64 -7.16 -2.36
N SER A 37 -12.35 -7.84 -1.26
CA SER A 37 -11.90 -9.22 -1.30
C SER A 37 -12.46 -10.01 -0.14
N ASP A 38 -12.67 -11.29 -0.39
CA ASP A 38 -13.08 -12.30 0.57
C ASP A 38 -11.96 -13.33 0.68
N THR A 39 -11.42 -13.51 1.87
CA THR A 39 -10.35 -14.46 2.18
C THR A 39 -10.92 -15.59 3.02
N ASP A 40 -10.80 -16.81 2.52
CA ASP A 40 -11.18 -18.04 3.20
C ASP A 40 -9.92 -18.81 3.62
N ALA A 41 -9.66 -18.91 4.91
CA ALA A 41 -8.53 -19.64 5.47
C ALA A 41 -8.96 -21.07 5.83
N ARG A 42 -8.50 -22.05 5.06
CA ARG A 42 -8.91 -23.46 5.21
C ARG A 42 -8.39 -24.14 6.48
N VAL A 43 -7.32 -23.64 7.08
CA VAL A 43 -6.63 -24.27 8.22
C VAL A 43 -6.78 -23.47 9.48
N ASP A 44 -6.81 -22.14 9.42
CA ASP A 44 -6.96 -21.26 10.56
C ASP A 44 -8.18 -20.36 10.36
N ALA A 45 -9.27 -20.75 11.00
CA ALA A 45 -10.55 -20.06 10.87
C ALA A 45 -10.53 -18.62 11.41
N GLY A 46 -9.57 -18.26 12.25
CA GLY A 46 -9.37 -16.90 12.73
C GLY A 46 -8.82 -15.94 11.65
N ASN A 47 -8.43 -16.46 10.47
CA ASN A 47 -7.97 -15.69 9.34
C ASN A 47 -8.97 -15.60 8.18
N ASP A 48 -10.24 -15.95 8.41
CA ASP A 48 -11.33 -15.71 7.46
C ASP A 48 -11.80 -14.26 7.60
N TYR A 49 -11.65 -13.45 6.56
CA TYR A 49 -12.05 -12.04 6.62
C TYR A 49 -12.46 -11.49 5.25
N GLU A 50 -13.28 -10.47 5.29
CA GLU A 50 -13.62 -9.63 4.14
C GLU A 50 -12.87 -8.31 4.24
N THR A 51 -12.34 -7.85 3.11
CA THR A 51 -11.65 -6.56 3.01
C THR A 51 -12.40 -5.63 2.08
N TYR A 52 -12.56 -4.40 2.52
CA TYR A 52 -13.09 -3.28 1.74
C TYR A 52 -12.02 -2.19 1.69
N ASP A 53 -11.61 -1.80 0.48
CA ASP A 53 -10.58 -0.79 0.29
C ASP A 53 -11.10 0.39 -0.50
N VAL A 54 -10.69 1.59 -0.09
CA VAL A 54 -10.89 2.81 -0.84
C VAL A 54 -9.58 3.58 -0.92
N GLY A 55 -9.18 4.00 -2.12
CA GLY A 55 -7.96 4.76 -2.33
C GLY A 55 -8.21 6.01 -3.17
N PHE A 56 -7.46 7.05 -2.86
CA PHE A 56 -7.44 8.29 -3.61
C PHE A 56 -6.01 8.82 -3.72
N GLY A 57 -5.63 9.32 -4.90
CA GLY A 57 -4.32 9.91 -5.13
C GLY A 57 -4.37 11.10 -6.08
N ILE A 58 -3.39 11.99 -5.92
CA ILE A 58 -3.13 13.11 -6.82
C ILE A 58 -1.67 13.08 -7.20
N ASN A 59 -1.40 13.26 -8.49
CA ASN A 59 -0.07 13.29 -9.06
C ASN A 59 0.18 14.64 -9.73
N PHE A 60 1.39 15.16 -9.53
CA PHE A 60 1.86 16.40 -10.12
C PHE A 60 3.13 16.12 -10.94
N ALA A 61 3.04 16.27 -12.26
CA ALA A 61 4.14 16.05 -13.20
C ALA A 61 4.76 17.39 -13.62
N PHE A 62 5.49 18.04 -12.71
CA PHE A 62 6.21 19.27 -13.02
C PHE A 62 7.41 19.00 -13.95
N PRO A 63 7.87 19.98 -14.75
CA PRO A 63 9.06 19.82 -15.58
C PRO A 63 10.32 19.46 -14.79
N TRP A 64 10.36 19.78 -13.51
CA TRP A 64 11.52 19.62 -12.62
C TRP A 64 11.38 18.49 -11.59
N ALA A 65 10.20 17.97 -11.36
CA ALA A 65 9.96 16.86 -10.43
C ALA A 65 8.58 16.23 -10.65
N TYR A 66 8.45 14.98 -10.24
CA TYR A 66 7.16 14.30 -10.10
C TYR A 66 6.86 14.15 -8.60
N ILE A 67 5.64 14.52 -8.20
CA ILE A 67 5.15 14.38 -6.83
C ILE A 67 3.85 13.57 -6.88
N ALA A 68 3.76 12.55 -6.06
CA ALA A 68 2.52 11.80 -5.85
C ALA A 68 2.14 11.86 -4.37
N VAL A 69 0.86 12.07 -4.11
CA VAL A 69 0.28 12.02 -2.76
C VAL A 69 -0.91 11.09 -2.84
N SER A 70 -0.97 10.10 -1.98
CA SER A 70 -2.07 9.16 -1.90
C SER A 70 -2.51 8.89 -0.47
N ASN A 71 -3.77 8.50 -0.35
CA ASN A 71 -4.33 8.01 0.89
C ASN A 71 -5.26 6.85 0.58
N SER A 72 -5.13 5.78 1.35
CA SER A 72 -6.00 4.61 1.27
C SER A 72 -6.55 4.22 2.62
N TYR A 73 -7.77 3.73 2.60
CA TYR A 73 -8.47 3.19 3.74
C TYR A 73 -8.84 1.75 3.46
N GLY A 74 -8.46 0.86 4.38
CA GLY A 74 -8.82 -0.53 4.37
C GLY A 74 -9.66 -0.86 5.60
N PHE A 75 -10.65 -1.70 5.41
CA PHE A 75 -11.48 -2.22 6.48
C PHE A 75 -11.55 -3.73 6.36
N ASN A 76 -11.16 -4.44 7.42
CA ASN A 76 -11.17 -5.89 7.48
C ASN A 76 -12.17 -6.36 8.51
N ASP A 77 -13.18 -7.12 8.07
CA ASP A 77 -14.16 -7.78 8.93
C ASP A 77 -13.87 -9.27 8.99
N TYR A 78 -13.52 -9.76 10.18
CA TYR A 78 -13.24 -11.16 10.42
C TYR A 78 -14.53 -11.93 10.68
N LYS A 79 -14.66 -13.08 10.02
CA LYS A 79 -15.88 -13.92 10.08
C LYS A 79 -15.95 -14.81 11.31
N LYS A 80 -14.82 -15.03 11.98
CA LYS A 80 -14.70 -15.90 13.15
C LYS A 80 -13.84 -15.26 14.21
N GLU A 81 -14.09 -15.63 15.44
CA GLU A 81 -13.34 -15.20 16.61
C GLU A 81 -11.92 -15.77 16.57
N ASP A 82 -10.93 -14.94 16.90
CA ASP A 82 -9.56 -15.41 17.14
C ASP A 82 -9.45 -15.88 18.59
N SER A 83 -9.54 -17.18 18.79
CA SER A 83 -9.48 -17.80 20.12
C SER A 83 -8.14 -17.60 20.84
N SER A 84 -7.10 -17.20 20.12
CA SER A 84 -5.77 -16.93 20.70
C SER A 84 -5.68 -15.54 21.32
N VAL A 85 -6.58 -14.63 20.95
CA VAL A 85 -6.59 -13.22 21.41
C VAL A 85 -7.83 -12.91 22.23
N ASP A 86 -9.01 -13.10 21.68
CA ASP A 86 -10.31 -12.91 22.37
C ASP A 86 -11.37 -13.80 21.72
N SER A 87 -11.75 -14.87 22.43
CA SER A 87 -12.75 -15.84 21.96
C SER A 87 -14.21 -15.34 22.07
N THR A 88 -14.43 -14.09 22.45
CA THR A 88 -15.76 -13.53 22.65
C THR A 88 -16.12 -12.42 21.67
N LYS A 89 -15.16 -11.98 20.86
CA LYS A 89 -15.34 -10.85 19.94
C LYS A 89 -14.88 -11.22 18.53
N LEU A 90 -15.73 -10.90 17.55
CA LEU A 90 -15.29 -10.82 16.16
C LEU A 90 -14.35 -9.62 16.01
N ARG A 91 -13.21 -9.86 15.39
CA ARG A 91 -12.23 -8.83 15.09
C ARG A 91 -12.70 -7.99 13.90
N SER A 92 -12.52 -6.69 13.99
CA SER A 92 -12.58 -5.79 12.85
C SER A 92 -11.43 -4.79 12.95
N ASP A 93 -10.71 -4.61 11.87
CA ASP A 93 -9.57 -3.70 11.79
C ASP A 93 -9.83 -2.64 10.73
N TYR A 94 -9.39 -1.46 11.04
CA TYR A 94 -9.36 -0.32 10.14
C TYR A 94 -7.91 0.08 9.89
N THR A 95 -7.54 0.26 8.64
CA THR A 95 -6.22 0.74 8.26
C THR A 95 -6.31 2.03 7.46
N ASN A 96 -5.41 2.94 7.72
CA ASN A 96 -5.22 4.15 6.93
C ASN A 96 -3.75 4.25 6.53
N THR A 97 -3.50 4.32 5.23
CA THR A 97 -2.15 4.52 4.68
C THR A 97 -2.10 5.85 3.94
N PHE A 98 -1.20 6.69 4.36
CA PHE A 98 -0.90 7.96 3.72
C PHE A 98 0.50 7.92 3.14
N ASP A 99 0.65 8.25 1.84
CA ASP A 99 1.91 8.23 1.11
C ASP A 99 2.20 9.55 0.45
N ILE A 100 3.47 9.94 0.49
CA ILE A 100 4.03 11.01 -0.34
C ILE A 100 5.27 10.47 -1.05
N MET A 101 5.34 10.66 -2.36
CA MET A 101 6.51 10.32 -3.17
C MET A 101 6.99 11.53 -3.94
N LEU A 102 8.30 11.73 -3.96
CA LEU A 102 9.00 12.72 -4.80
C LEU A 102 10.00 11.99 -5.68
N THR A 103 9.93 12.22 -6.98
CA THR A 103 10.93 11.74 -7.96
C THR A 103 11.55 12.93 -8.68
N LYS A 104 12.89 12.98 -8.72
CA LYS A 104 13.63 14.04 -9.37
C LYS A 104 14.80 13.50 -10.20
N ALA A 105 14.98 14.02 -11.40
CA ALA A 105 16.16 13.70 -12.20
C ALA A 105 17.44 14.33 -11.59
N ILE A 106 18.49 13.53 -11.46
CA ILE A 106 19.78 13.98 -10.93
C ILE A 106 20.41 15.00 -11.87
N GLY A 107 20.22 14.86 -13.18
CA GLY A 107 20.69 15.81 -14.18
C GLY A 107 20.14 17.22 -14.02
N ASP A 108 19.01 17.42 -13.35
CA ASP A 108 18.47 18.75 -13.06
C ASP A 108 19.25 19.46 -11.92
N ILE A 109 19.92 18.68 -11.08
CA ILE A 109 20.71 19.20 -9.95
C ILE A 109 22.19 19.23 -10.35
N PHE A 110 22.65 18.18 -11.02
CA PHE A 110 24.04 17.98 -11.42
C PHE A 110 24.14 17.61 -12.91
N PRO A 111 24.00 18.57 -13.85
CA PRO A 111 24.01 18.29 -15.29
C PRO A 111 25.30 17.63 -15.78
N ALA A 112 26.45 17.89 -15.12
CA ALA A 112 27.73 17.28 -15.47
C ALA A 112 27.79 15.77 -15.16
N ILE A 113 26.99 15.29 -14.19
CA ILE A 113 26.94 13.87 -13.78
C ILE A 113 25.95 13.09 -14.65
N ASP A 114 24.81 13.70 -14.97
CA ASP A 114 23.75 13.07 -15.74
C ASP A 114 23.17 14.03 -16.79
N PRO A 115 23.92 14.29 -17.87
CA PRO A 115 23.49 15.22 -18.94
C PRO A 115 22.24 14.72 -19.67
N ASN A 116 21.96 13.43 -19.64
CA ASN A 116 20.82 12.80 -20.31
C ASN A 116 19.59 12.68 -19.41
N ARG A 117 19.66 13.14 -18.17
CA ARG A 117 18.56 13.02 -17.19
C ARG A 117 18.06 11.57 -17.08
N SER A 118 18.97 10.63 -17.06
CA SER A 118 18.68 9.19 -17.01
C SER A 118 18.68 8.62 -15.58
N LEU A 119 19.26 9.34 -14.63
CA LEU A 119 19.33 8.96 -13.22
C LEU A 119 18.30 9.73 -12.42
N PHE A 120 17.61 9.03 -11.55
CA PHE A 120 16.56 9.60 -10.69
C PHE A 120 16.85 9.31 -9.23
N ILE A 121 16.53 10.28 -8.39
CA ILE A 121 16.40 10.13 -6.96
C ILE A 121 14.91 10.05 -6.61
N ASN A 122 14.55 9.03 -5.84
CA ASN A 122 13.19 8.83 -5.38
C ASN A 122 13.20 8.88 -3.85
N MET A 123 12.34 9.70 -3.28
CA MET A 123 12.12 9.82 -1.85
C MET A 123 10.65 9.52 -1.59
N SER A 124 10.36 8.70 -0.59
CA SER A 124 9.00 8.48 -0.16
C SER A 124 8.88 8.48 1.36
N TYR A 125 7.72 8.91 1.79
CA TYR A 125 7.27 8.79 3.17
C TYR A 125 5.92 8.10 3.18
N GLU A 126 5.78 7.10 4.03
CA GLU A 126 4.54 6.38 4.27
C GLU A 126 4.20 6.46 5.75
N LYS A 127 2.95 6.72 6.05
CA LYS A 127 2.39 6.58 7.38
C LYS A 127 1.23 5.59 7.34
N LEU A 128 1.38 4.49 8.05
CA LEU A 128 0.36 3.47 8.22
C LEU A 128 -0.18 3.53 9.66
N MET A 129 -1.47 3.66 9.78
CA MET A 129 -2.21 3.56 11.03
C MET A 129 -3.15 2.37 10.95
N SER A 130 -3.14 1.52 11.97
CA SER A 130 -4.09 0.43 12.13
C SER A 130 -4.77 0.58 13.48
N GLU A 131 -6.09 0.50 13.47
CA GLU A 131 -6.93 0.51 14.66
C GLU A 131 -7.88 -0.67 14.57
N GLY A 132 -8.02 -1.41 15.65
CA GLY A 132 -8.90 -2.57 15.74
C GLY A 132 -9.86 -2.46 16.90
N ASN A 133 -10.93 -3.24 16.86
CA ASN A 133 -11.81 -3.39 18.02
C ASN A 133 -11.18 -4.26 19.13
N ILE A 134 -9.97 -4.79 18.88
CA ILE A 134 -9.12 -5.52 19.82
C ILE A 134 -7.80 -4.79 19.91
N LEU A 135 -7.47 -4.23 21.07
CA LEU A 135 -6.33 -3.32 21.29
C LEU A 135 -4.95 -3.85 20.86
N ASN A 136 -4.77 -5.16 20.81
CA ASN A 136 -3.47 -5.76 20.41
C ASN A 136 -3.11 -5.55 18.94
N TYR A 137 -4.04 -5.04 18.13
CA TYR A 137 -3.85 -4.80 16.69
C TYR A 137 -3.71 -3.32 16.33
N ASP A 138 -3.71 -2.45 17.35
CA ASP A 138 -3.48 -1.02 17.14
C ASP A 138 -1.98 -0.75 16.98
N TYR A 139 -1.61 -0.14 15.88
CA TYR A 139 -0.23 0.30 15.67
C TYR A 139 -0.15 1.48 14.70
N ILE A 140 0.94 2.22 14.82
CA ILE A 140 1.31 3.28 13.88
C ILE A 140 2.73 3.01 13.42
N THR A 141 2.94 3.06 12.11
CA THR A 141 4.27 2.90 11.51
C THR A 141 4.54 4.08 10.59
N ASP A 142 5.71 4.69 10.75
CA ASP A 142 6.25 5.70 9.86
C ASP A 142 7.44 5.11 9.11
N SER A 143 7.43 5.19 7.79
CA SER A 143 8.49 4.69 6.91
C SER A 143 9.02 5.81 6.05
N PHE A 144 10.34 5.91 5.94
CA PHE A 144 11.00 6.80 5.00
C PHE A 144 11.92 6.01 4.11
N SER A 145 11.86 6.22 2.80
CA SER A 145 12.76 5.58 1.85
C SER A 145 13.46 6.59 0.94
N LEU A 146 14.70 6.24 0.58
CA LEU A 146 15.50 6.93 -0.41
C LEU A 146 16.07 5.89 -1.37
N SER A 147 15.81 6.03 -2.65
CA SER A 147 16.32 5.13 -3.66
C SER A 147 16.82 5.87 -4.90
N PHE A 148 17.65 5.18 -5.68
CA PHE A 148 18.16 5.67 -6.95
C PHE A 148 17.73 4.72 -8.06
N SER A 149 17.26 5.26 -9.16
CA SER A 149 16.88 4.48 -10.33
C SER A 149 17.50 5.04 -11.60
N LYS A 150 17.68 4.18 -12.59
CA LYS A 150 18.20 4.55 -13.92
C LYS A 150 17.19 4.15 -14.98
N SER A 151 16.82 5.11 -15.84
CA SER A 151 16.03 4.84 -17.03
C SER A 151 16.99 4.56 -18.21
N THR A 152 16.86 3.39 -18.83
CA THR A 152 17.54 3.06 -20.09
C THR A 152 16.52 3.10 -21.20
N ARG A 153 16.69 4.03 -22.16
CA ARG A 153 15.95 3.94 -23.43
C ARG A 153 16.55 2.79 -24.22
N LEU A 154 15.76 1.75 -24.47
CA LEU A 154 16.06 0.78 -25.51
C LEU A 154 15.76 1.48 -26.84
N ASN A 155 16.83 1.73 -27.64
CA ASN A 155 16.72 2.22 -29.02
C ASN A 155 16.25 1.10 -29.93
#